data_b6b15577983e958d9639b375edb22b2b
#
_entry.id   b6b15577983e958d9639b375edb22b2b
#
_cell.length_a   1.000
_cell.length_b   1.000
_cell.length_c   1.000
_cell.angle_alpha   90.00
_cell.angle_beta   90.00
_cell.angle_gamma   90.00
#
_symmetry.space_group_name_H-M   'P 1'
#
loop_
_entity.id
_entity.type
_entity.pdbx_description
1 polymer ?
#
loop_
_entity_poly.entity_id
_entity_poly.type
_entity_poly.pdbx_seq_one_letter_code
_entity_poly.pdbx_strand_id
1 'polypeptide(L)'
;MRFLTIALFACAISQSALAAPLPPPEKTDRCAVCGMFVAPFPAWVAGFELKDGRRYYFDGPKDLFTCLLDLPGCLPGVTEDQVVDVAVTEYYSTRQLPAAEVIFVTGSDVLGPMGKELVPILGREAAETFRRDHAGEKLLRFDGRQLVELATQP
;
A
#
# COMPACT_ATOMS: atom_id res chain seq x y z
N MET A 1 50.03 9.97 36.90
CA MET A 1 49.35 10.40 35.65
C MET A 1 48.33 9.32 35.25
N ARG A 2 47.04 9.62 35.45
CA ARG A 2 45.95 8.67 35.13
C ARG A 2 45.35 9.13 33.81
N PHE A 3 45.51 8.34 32.76
CA PHE A 3 44.87 8.57 31.45
C PHE A 3 43.44 8.11 31.49
N LEU A 4 42.51 9.07 31.38
CA LEU A 4 41.07 8.85 31.33
C LEU A 4 40.70 8.58 29.83
N THR A 5 40.44 7.33 29.50
CA THR A 5 40.00 6.93 28.16
C THR A 5 38.50 7.19 28.04
N ILE A 6 38.11 8.21 27.29
CA ILE A 6 36.70 8.48 26.96
C ILE A 6 36.33 7.61 25.82
N ALA A 7 35.49 6.60 26.05
CA ALA A 7 34.86 5.77 24.98
C ALA A 7 33.68 6.54 24.38
N LEU A 8 33.83 7.02 23.14
CA LEU A 8 32.72 7.55 22.35
C LEU A 8 31.80 6.39 21.93
N PHE A 9 30.63 6.33 22.52
CA PHE A 9 29.57 5.41 22.10
C PHE A 9 28.83 6.05 20.92
N ALA A 10 29.16 5.64 19.70
CA ALA A 10 28.45 6.06 18.50
C ALA A 10 27.09 5.37 18.48
N CYS A 11 26.03 6.11 18.81
CA CYS A 11 24.65 5.67 18.68
C CYS A 11 24.30 5.69 17.19
N ALA A 12 24.26 4.53 16.56
CA ALA A 12 23.77 4.37 15.18
C ALA A 12 22.25 4.58 15.17
N ILE A 13 21.81 5.76 14.76
CA ILE A 13 20.41 6.06 14.51
C ILE A 13 20.03 5.32 13.21
N SER A 14 19.35 4.17 13.31
CA SER A 14 18.68 3.54 12.18
C SER A 14 17.59 4.48 11.67
N GLN A 15 17.88 5.19 10.58
CA GLN A 15 16.86 5.92 9.84
C GLN A 15 16.02 4.87 9.12
N SER A 16 14.80 4.62 9.62
CA SER A 16 13.75 3.97 8.82
C SER A 16 13.47 4.88 7.64
N ALA A 17 13.90 4.48 6.45
CA ALA A 17 13.52 5.17 5.22
C ALA A 17 12.00 5.02 5.09
N LEU A 18 11.27 6.12 5.28
CA LEU A 18 9.88 6.21 4.88
C LEU A 18 9.85 5.99 3.37
N ALA A 19 9.07 5.02 2.91
CA ALA A 19 8.85 4.80 1.48
C ALA A 19 8.40 6.12 0.84
N ALA A 20 9.07 6.53 -0.22
CA ALA A 20 8.70 7.74 -0.94
C ALA A 20 7.36 7.52 -1.65
N PRO A 21 6.46 8.52 -1.68
CA PRO A 21 5.24 8.41 -2.46
C PRO A 21 5.60 8.20 -3.94
N LEU A 22 4.88 7.29 -4.61
CA LEU A 22 5.06 7.09 -6.05
C LEU A 22 4.69 8.38 -6.80
N PRO A 23 5.41 8.75 -7.87
CA PRO A 23 4.98 9.86 -8.71
C PRO A 23 3.58 9.59 -9.28
N PRO A 24 2.81 10.64 -9.62
CA PRO A 24 1.51 10.45 -10.25
C PRO A 24 1.63 9.63 -11.55
N PRO A 25 0.65 8.74 -11.84
CA PRO A 25 0.63 7.99 -13.09
C PRO A 25 0.50 8.93 -14.30
N GLU A 26 1.14 8.56 -15.40
CA GLU A 26 0.97 9.24 -16.68
C GLU A 26 -0.41 8.92 -17.27
N LYS A 27 -0.87 9.74 -18.23
CA LYS A 27 -2.18 9.54 -18.88
C LYS A 27 -2.28 8.22 -19.65
N THR A 28 -1.13 7.64 -20.01
CA THR A 28 -1.01 6.38 -20.75
C THR A 28 -0.87 5.17 -19.86
N ASP A 29 -0.64 5.36 -18.55
CA ASP A 29 -0.49 4.24 -17.62
C ASP A 29 -1.79 3.46 -17.48
N ARG A 30 -1.66 2.15 -17.57
CA ARG A 30 -2.77 1.20 -17.49
C ARG A 30 -2.59 0.26 -16.31
N CYS A 31 -3.69 -0.06 -15.67
CA CYS A 31 -3.75 -1.14 -14.70
C CYS A 31 -3.36 -2.47 -15.38
N ALA A 32 -2.37 -3.15 -14.81
CA ALA A 32 -1.87 -4.41 -15.36
C ALA A 32 -2.89 -5.56 -15.28
N VAL A 33 -3.89 -5.45 -14.41
CA VAL A 33 -4.94 -6.47 -14.20
C VAL A 33 -6.13 -6.25 -15.13
N CYS A 34 -6.74 -5.05 -15.10
CA CYS A 34 -7.99 -4.78 -15.81
C CYS A 34 -7.81 -3.97 -17.11
N GLY A 35 -6.61 -3.39 -17.36
CA GLY A 35 -6.29 -2.62 -18.57
C GLY A 35 -6.86 -1.20 -18.59
N MET A 36 -7.58 -0.75 -17.56
CA MET A 36 -8.09 0.62 -17.46
C MET A 36 -6.96 1.64 -17.35
N PHE A 37 -7.18 2.85 -17.85
CA PHE A 37 -6.30 3.98 -17.58
C PHE A 37 -6.40 4.36 -16.11
N VAL A 38 -5.27 4.53 -15.44
CA VAL A 38 -5.20 4.79 -13.99
C VAL A 38 -5.37 6.28 -13.66
N ALA A 39 -4.77 7.16 -14.45
CA ALA A 39 -4.76 8.60 -14.20
C ALA A 39 -6.15 9.26 -14.00
N PRO A 40 -7.28 8.78 -14.60
CA PRO A 40 -8.60 9.33 -14.33
C PRO A 40 -9.12 9.11 -12.90
N PHE A 41 -8.50 8.22 -12.12
CA PHE A 41 -8.99 7.82 -10.79
C PHE A 41 -7.97 8.17 -9.66
N PRO A 42 -7.59 9.45 -9.50
CA PRO A 42 -6.49 9.82 -8.60
C PRO A 42 -6.74 9.46 -7.14
N ALA A 43 -7.99 9.37 -6.70
CA ALA A 43 -8.35 8.97 -5.33
C ALA A 43 -8.19 7.46 -5.06
N TRP A 44 -7.94 6.66 -6.09
CA TRP A 44 -7.82 5.21 -6.00
C TRP A 44 -6.47 4.67 -6.44
N VAL A 45 -5.59 5.54 -6.94
CA VAL A 45 -4.26 5.11 -7.43
C VAL A 45 -3.56 4.26 -6.39
N ALA A 46 -3.18 3.08 -6.83
CA ALA A 46 -2.32 2.17 -6.08
C ALA A 46 -1.15 1.74 -6.99
N GLY A 47 -0.05 1.30 -6.41
CA GLY A 47 1.09 0.89 -7.25
C GLY A 47 2.27 0.39 -6.44
N PHE A 48 3.29 -0.03 -7.17
CA PHE A 48 4.59 -0.36 -6.60
C PHE A 48 5.74 0.02 -7.53
N GLU A 49 6.92 0.20 -6.93
CA GLU A 49 8.17 0.40 -7.63
C GLU A 49 9.05 -0.84 -7.51
N LEU A 50 9.84 -1.12 -8.55
CA LEU A 50 10.86 -2.15 -8.55
C LEU A 50 12.24 -1.55 -8.27
N LYS A 51 13.19 -2.37 -7.82
CA LYS A 51 14.60 -1.99 -7.59
C LYS A 51 15.28 -1.31 -8.78
N ASP A 52 14.82 -1.59 -9.99
CA ASP A 52 15.34 -0.98 -11.22
C ASP A 52 14.65 0.33 -11.62
N GLY A 53 13.71 0.81 -10.78
CA GLY A 53 12.97 2.06 -10.98
C GLY A 53 11.74 1.94 -11.88
N ARG A 54 11.42 0.76 -12.40
CA ARG A 54 10.12 0.54 -13.07
C ARG A 54 8.98 0.64 -12.09
N ARG A 55 7.85 1.21 -12.53
CA ARG A 55 6.65 1.38 -11.72
C ARG A 55 5.47 0.75 -12.40
N TYR A 56 4.60 0.19 -11.57
CA TYR A 56 3.34 -0.39 -12.00
C TYR A 56 2.21 0.27 -11.22
N TYR A 57 1.21 0.73 -11.95
CA TYR A 57 0.05 1.43 -11.38
C TYR A 57 -1.22 0.61 -11.57
N PHE A 58 -2.15 0.78 -10.64
CA PHE A 58 -3.44 0.10 -10.61
C PHE A 58 -4.52 1.13 -10.29
N ASP A 59 -5.71 0.92 -10.82
CA ASP A 59 -6.87 1.79 -10.60
C ASP A 59 -7.55 1.59 -9.24
N GLY A 60 -7.05 0.62 -8.45
CA GLY A 60 -7.45 0.41 -7.06
C GLY A 60 -6.56 -0.60 -6.32
N PRO A 61 -6.59 -0.57 -4.98
CA PRO A 61 -5.85 -1.51 -4.14
C PRO A 61 -6.19 -2.99 -4.39
N LYS A 62 -7.44 -3.31 -4.76
CA LYS A 62 -7.84 -4.67 -5.09
C LYS A 62 -7.00 -5.23 -6.24
N ASP A 63 -6.88 -4.49 -7.33
CA ASP A 63 -6.12 -4.94 -8.50
C ASP A 63 -4.61 -4.94 -8.21
N LEU A 64 -4.10 -3.97 -7.41
CA LEU A 64 -2.74 -4.00 -6.89
C LEU A 64 -2.44 -5.34 -6.20
N PHE A 65 -3.28 -5.74 -5.22
CA PHE A 65 -3.04 -6.99 -4.49
C PHE A 65 -3.33 -8.24 -5.32
N THR A 66 -4.26 -8.18 -6.27
CA THR A 66 -4.45 -9.27 -7.25
C THR A 66 -3.17 -9.53 -8.01
N CYS A 67 -2.48 -8.48 -8.47
CA CYS A 67 -1.19 -8.60 -9.16
C CYS A 67 -0.06 -8.99 -8.22
N LEU A 68 0.07 -8.32 -7.07
CA LEU A 68 1.18 -8.49 -6.15
C LEU A 68 1.25 -9.90 -5.54
N LEU A 69 0.09 -10.53 -5.31
CA LEU A 69 0.00 -11.90 -4.77
C LEU A 69 0.16 -13.00 -5.84
N ASP A 70 0.15 -12.64 -7.12
CA ASP A 70 0.45 -13.53 -8.25
C ASP A 70 1.30 -12.81 -9.29
N LEU A 71 2.46 -12.30 -8.88
CA LEU A 71 3.38 -11.57 -9.76
C LEU A 71 3.74 -12.35 -11.04
N PRO A 72 4.06 -13.66 -11.01
CA PRO A 72 4.37 -14.39 -12.23
C PRO A 72 3.22 -14.45 -13.23
N GLY A 73 1.98 -14.52 -12.75
CA GLY A 73 0.78 -14.52 -13.59
C GLY A 73 0.42 -13.13 -14.13
N CYS A 74 0.62 -12.10 -13.32
CA CYS A 74 0.31 -10.72 -13.67
C CYS A 74 1.41 -10.06 -14.51
N LEU A 75 2.67 -10.19 -14.08
CA LEU A 75 3.85 -9.53 -14.66
C LEU A 75 4.97 -10.55 -14.87
N PRO A 76 4.94 -11.32 -15.97
CA PRO A 76 5.96 -12.33 -16.24
C PRO A 76 7.38 -11.76 -16.19
N GLY A 77 8.26 -12.40 -15.40
CA GLY A 77 9.65 -11.98 -15.19
C GLY A 77 9.86 -10.97 -14.05
N VAL A 78 8.82 -10.58 -13.33
CA VAL A 78 8.92 -9.83 -12.08
C VAL A 78 8.79 -10.77 -10.89
N THR A 79 9.66 -10.61 -9.89
CA THR A 79 9.69 -11.42 -8.66
C THR A 79 9.50 -10.54 -7.42
N GLU A 80 9.03 -11.13 -6.32
CA GLU A 80 8.74 -10.40 -5.06
C GLU A 80 9.95 -9.62 -4.53
N ASP A 81 11.15 -10.19 -4.63
CA ASP A 81 12.37 -9.55 -4.14
C ASP A 81 12.76 -8.29 -4.93
N GLN A 82 12.19 -8.07 -6.10
CA GLN A 82 12.39 -6.87 -6.90
C GLN A 82 11.47 -5.71 -6.45
N VAL A 83 10.36 -6.00 -5.78
CA VAL A 83 9.42 -4.98 -5.30
C VAL A 83 10.01 -4.26 -4.08
N VAL A 84 10.05 -2.94 -4.09
CA VAL A 84 10.62 -2.13 -3.00
C VAL A 84 9.60 -1.24 -2.31
N ASP A 85 8.75 -0.54 -3.03
CA ASP A 85 7.78 0.38 -2.47
C ASP A 85 6.38 0.04 -2.96
N VAL A 86 5.49 -0.29 -2.04
CA VAL A 86 4.07 -0.56 -2.31
C VAL A 86 3.26 0.56 -1.68
N ALA A 87 2.54 1.32 -2.50
CA ALA A 87 1.79 2.49 -2.08
C ALA A 87 0.32 2.44 -2.52
N VAL A 88 -0.53 3.06 -1.71
CA VAL A 88 -1.97 3.20 -1.96
C VAL A 88 -2.42 4.61 -1.62
N THR A 89 -3.51 5.08 -2.24
CA THR A 89 -4.12 6.37 -1.90
C THR A 89 -5.10 6.17 -0.74
N GLU A 90 -4.80 6.79 0.41
CA GLU A 90 -5.63 6.69 1.60
C GLU A 90 -6.97 7.43 1.39
N TYR A 91 -8.05 6.81 1.81
CA TYR A 91 -9.42 7.17 1.43
C TYR A 91 -9.84 8.60 1.85
N TYR A 92 -9.57 8.98 3.09
CA TYR A 92 -10.02 10.28 3.61
C TYR A 92 -9.11 11.44 3.22
N SER A 93 -7.80 11.24 3.29
CA SER A 93 -6.82 12.29 3.00
C SER A 93 -6.46 12.41 1.54
N THR A 94 -6.77 11.40 0.73
CA THR A 94 -6.34 11.25 -0.67
C THR A 94 -4.82 11.35 -0.87
N ARG A 95 -4.06 11.07 0.19
CA ARG A 95 -2.59 11.03 0.16
C ARG A 95 -2.11 9.62 -0.14
N GLN A 96 -1.04 9.51 -0.92
CA GLN A 96 -0.35 8.24 -1.05
C GLN A 96 0.41 7.91 0.24
N LEU A 97 0.21 6.70 0.72
CA LEU A 97 0.85 6.14 1.89
C LEU A 97 1.40 4.73 1.56
N PRO A 98 2.45 4.28 2.26
CA PRO A 98 2.88 2.89 2.19
C PRO A 98 1.73 1.94 2.53
N ALA A 99 1.55 0.90 1.74
CA ALA A 99 0.46 -0.06 1.95
C ALA A 99 0.51 -0.75 3.32
N ALA A 100 1.70 -0.87 3.91
CA ALA A 100 1.89 -1.46 5.25
C ALA A 100 1.42 -0.55 6.41
N GLU A 101 1.22 0.76 6.17
CA GLU A 101 0.81 1.74 7.18
C GLU A 101 -0.71 1.89 7.30
N VAL A 102 -1.46 1.39 6.32
CA VAL A 102 -2.92 1.48 6.30
C VAL A 102 -3.59 0.15 6.64
N ILE A 103 -4.87 0.23 6.98
CA ILE A 103 -5.75 -0.91 7.16
C ILE A 103 -6.75 -0.91 6.02
N PHE A 104 -6.92 -2.04 5.37
CA PHE A 104 -7.85 -2.21 4.26
C PHE A 104 -9.19 -2.73 4.77
N VAL A 105 -10.27 -2.01 4.47
CA VAL A 105 -11.62 -2.48 4.75
C VAL A 105 -12.18 -3.14 3.51
N THR A 106 -12.65 -4.39 3.66
CA THR A 106 -13.30 -5.13 2.57
C THR A 106 -14.81 -5.20 2.76
N GLY A 107 -15.54 -5.49 1.69
CA GLY A 107 -16.98 -5.75 1.74
C GLY A 107 -17.85 -4.51 1.93
N SER A 108 -17.26 -3.32 2.03
CA SER A 108 -17.99 -2.07 2.24
C SER A 108 -18.92 -1.71 1.05
N ASP A 109 -19.84 -0.78 1.29
CA ASP A 109 -20.71 -0.19 0.26
C ASP A 109 -19.98 0.84 -0.61
N VAL A 110 -18.77 1.25 -0.24
CA VAL A 110 -17.93 2.15 -1.03
C VAL A 110 -17.36 1.41 -2.24
N LEU A 111 -17.57 1.99 -3.42
CA LEU A 111 -17.15 1.42 -4.69
C LEU A 111 -15.97 2.20 -5.25
N GLY A 112 -14.96 1.46 -5.70
CA GLY A 112 -13.87 1.98 -6.52
C GLY A 112 -14.21 1.93 -8.03
N PRO A 113 -13.22 2.20 -8.89
CA PRO A 113 -13.41 2.23 -10.35
C PRO A 113 -13.98 0.94 -10.94
N MET A 114 -13.63 -0.21 -10.37
CA MET A 114 -14.09 -1.53 -10.78
C MET A 114 -15.11 -2.16 -9.82
N GLY A 115 -15.88 -1.34 -9.09
CA GLY A 115 -16.88 -1.82 -8.13
C GLY A 115 -16.30 -2.04 -6.74
N LYS A 116 -16.63 -3.17 -6.07
CA LYS A 116 -16.12 -3.45 -4.71
C LYS A 116 -14.61 -3.40 -4.62
N GLU A 117 -14.11 -2.70 -3.58
CA GLU A 117 -12.71 -2.39 -3.45
C GLU A 117 -12.16 -2.72 -2.04
N LEU A 118 -10.85 -2.72 -1.90
CA LEU A 118 -10.14 -2.70 -0.63
C LEU A 118 -9.92 -1.23 -0.24
N VAL A 119 -10.66 -0.71 0.72
CA VAL A 119 -10.60 0.71 1.08
C VAL A 119 -9.48 0.95 2.08
N PRO A 120 -8.41 1.70 1.72
CA PRO A 120 -7.28 1.94 2.61
C PRO A 120 -7.57 3.08 3.58
N ILE A 121 -7.51 2.80 4.87
CA ILE A 121 -7.79 3.74 5.96
C ILE A 121 -6.58 3.81 6.90
N LEU A 122 -6.12 5.01 7.22
CA LEU A 122 -5.04 5.22 8.17
C LEU A 122 -5.55 5.14 9.61
N GLY A 123 -4.97 4.22 10.38
CA GLY A 123 -5.26 4.04 11.79
C GLY A 123 -6.42 3.10 12.09
N ARG A 124 -6.26 2.36 13.19
CA ARG A 124 -7.17 1.28 13.59
C ARG A 124 -8.58 1.78 13.92
N GLU A 125 -8.68 2.83 14.72
CA GLU A 125 -9.96 3.39 15.16
C GLU A 125 -10.79 3.91 13.97
N ALA A 126 -10.13 4.63 13.04
CA ALA A 126 -10.77 5.11 11.83
C ALA A 126 -11.26 3.96 10.93
N ALA A 127 -10.45 2.90 10.77
CA ALA A 127 -10.83 1.72 10.00
C ALA A 127 -12.01 0.96 10.62
N GLU A 128 -12.07 0.82 11.95
CA GLU A 128 -13.22 0.21 12.64
C GLU A 128 -14.47 1.08 12.50
N THR A 129 -14.35 2.40 12.58
CA THR A 129 -15.46 3.34 12.36
C THR A 129 -15.95 3.24 10.93
N PHE A 130 -15.06 3.33 9.94
CA PHE A 130 -15.42 3.17 8.54
C PHE A 130 -16.12 1.83 8.28
N ARG A 131 -15.60 0.73 8.84
CA ARG A 131 -16.22 -0.60 8.69
C ARG A 131 -17.66 -0.63 9.18
N ARG A 132 -17.95 -0.01 10.34
CA ARG A 132 -19.33 0.07 10.87
C ARG A 132 -20.23 0.94 9.99
N ASP A 133 -19.76 2.11 9.60
CA ASP A 133 -20.54 3.13 8.91
C ASP A 133 -20.83 2.74 7.44
N HIS A 134 -19.96 1.94 6.83
CA HIS A 134 -20.02 1.52 5.42
C HIS A 134 -20.29 0.02 5.25
N ALA A 135 -20.86 -0.64 6.25
CA ALA A 135 -21.22 -2.07 6.21
C ALA A 135 -20.02 -2.98 5.80
N GLY A 136 -18.79 -2.58 6.15
CA GLY A 136 -17.58 -3.34 5.84
C GLY A 136 -17.53 -4.67 6.61
N GLU A 137 -16.99 -5.69 5.97
CA GLU A 137 -16.94 -7.06 6.51
C GLU A 137 -15.69 -7.29 7.35
N LYS A 138 -14.51 -7.06 6.77
CA LYS A 138 -13.22 -7.41 7.36
C LYS A 138 -12.24 -6.25 7.34
N LEU A 139 -11.30 -6.30 8.29
CA LEU A 139 -10.12 -5.46 8.32
C LEU A 139 -8.89 -6.30 7.96
N LEU A 140 -8.13 -5.85 6.98
CA LEU A 140 -6.90 -6.50 6.56
C LEU A 140 -5.71 -5.56 6.72
N ARG A 141 -4.53 -6.13 6.94
CA ARG A 141 -3.26 -5.41 6.90
C ARG A 141 -2.30 -6.10 5.95
N PHE A 142 -1.57 -5.33 5.20
CA PHE A 142 -0.45 -5.83 4.41
C PHE A 142 0.79 -5.96 5.30
N ASP A 143 1.36 -7.16 5.40
CA ASP A 143 2.52 -7.48 6.24
C ASP A 143 3.86 -7.38 5.48
N GLY A 144 3.80 -6.94 4.22
CA GLY A 144 4.94 -6.89 3.29
C GLY A 144 4.94 -8.05 2.29
N ARG A 145 4.08 -9.06 2.48
CA ARG A 145 3.96 -10.24 1.60
C ARG A 145 2.53 -10.57 1.25
N GLN A 146 1.62 -10.49 2.22
CA GLN A 146 0.22 -10.89 2.07
C GLN A 146 -0.71 -9.98 2.86
N LEU A 147 -2.00 -10.07 2.55
CA LEU A 147 -3.04 -9.44 3.36
C LEU A 147 -3.44 -10.38 4.51
N VAL A 148 -3.28 -9.90 5.74
CA VAL A 148 -3.59 -10.63 6.97
C VAL A 148 -4.82 -10.03 7.61
N GLU A 149 -5.82 -10.87 7.95
CA GLU A 149 -7.03 -10.43 8.65
C GLU A 149 -6.71 -10.01 10.09
N LEU A 150 -7.21 -8.84 10.47
CA LEU A 150 -7.09 -8.33 11.82
C LEU A 150 -8.32 -8.74 12.64
N ALA A 151 -8.11 -9.22 13.86
CA ALA A 151 -9.22 -9.47 14.78
C ALA A 151 -10.03 -8.19 15.00
N THR A 152 -11.34 -8.25 14.85
CA THR A 152 -12.24 -7.13 15.18
C THR A 152 -12.25 -6.93 16.70
N GLN A 153 -12.16 -5.68 17.14
CA GLN A 153 -12.38 -5.36 18.55
C GLN A 153 -13.89 -5.33 18.81
N PRO A 154 -14.32 -5.90 19.96
CA PRO A 154 -15.72 -5.91 20.36
C PRO A 154 -16.29 -4.52 20.60
#